data_e6f0dc6fcc85efc9b2fa5aa1ce54ff6a
#
_entry.id   e6f0dc6fcc85efc9b2fa5aa1ce54ff6a
#
_cell.length_a   1.000
_cell.length_b   1.000
_cell.length_c   1.000
_cell.angle_alpha   90.00
_cell.angle_beta   90.00
_cell.angle_gamma   90.00
#
_symmetry.space_group_name_H-M   'P 1'
#
loop_
_entity.id
_entity.type
_entity.pdbx_description
1 polymer ?
#
loop_
_entity_poly.entity_id
_entity_poly.type
_entity_poly.pdbx_seq_one_letter_code
_entity_poly.pdbx_strand_id
1 'polypeptide(L)' 'MSRSAEDRNRRLLRARDTIDRSYASPLDVAALARVAHVSPAHFTRQFRLVFGETPHRYLQRRRIERAMELL' A
#
# COMPACT_ATOMS: atom_id res chain seq x y z
N MET A 1 21.62 2.67 -7.45
CA MET A 1 20.48 1.77 -7.14
C MET A 1 20.26 0.81 -8.29
N SER A 2 19.99 -0.46 -8.02
CA SER A 2 19.75 -1.44 -9.07
C SER A 2 18.38 -1.22 -9.72
N ARG A 3 18.26 -1.69 -10.98
CA ARG A 3 17.00 -1.62 -11.73
C ARG A 3 15.89 -2.38 -11.01
N SER A 4 16.21 -3.52 -10.37
CA SER A 4 15.25 -4.31 -9.61
C SER A 4 14.69 -3.54 -8.43
N ALA A 5 15.54 -2.78 -7.71
CA ALA A 5 15.10 -1.97 -6.59
C ALA A 5 14.20 -0.82 -7.05
N GLU A 6 14.52 -0.21 -8.19
CA GLU A 6 13.69 0.85 -8.77
C GLU A 6 12.32 0.32 -9.19
N ASP A 7 12.28 -0.85 -9.83
CA ASP A 7 11.04 -1.49 -10.24
C ASP A 7 10.17 -1.85 -9.04
N ARG A 8 10.80 -2.40 -7.99
CA ARG A 8 10.10 -2.73 -6.73
C ARG A 8 9.49 -1.48 -6.11
N ASN A 9 10.26 -0.40 -6.01
CA ASN A 9 9.78 0.85 -5.41
C ASN A 9 8.64 1.44 -6.22
N ARG A 10 8.71 1.37 -7.55
CA ARG A 10 7.66 1.86 -8.43
C ARG A 10 6.35 1.08 -8.22
N ARG A 11 6.45 -0.24 -8.09
CA ARG A 11 5.29 -1.10 -7.83
C ARG A 11 4.66 -0.82 -6.48
N LEU A 12 5.49 -0.60 -5.46
CA LEU A 12 5.01 -0.25 -4.12
C LEU A 12 4.34 1.12 -4.10
N LEU A 13 4.90 2.09 -4.82
CA LEU A 13 4.30 3.42 -4.94
C LEU A 13 2.95 3.35 -5.65
N ARG A 14 2.83 2.50 -6.67
CA ARG A 14 1.57 2.30 -7.37
C ARG A 14 0.50 1.71 -6.44
N ALA A 15 0.89 0.73 -5.62
CA ALA A 15 -0.03 0.15 -4.64
C ALA A 15 -0.45 1.20 -3.61
N ARG A 16 0.46 2.02 -3.12
CA ARG A 16 0.15 3.11 -2.19
C ARG A 16 -0.81 4.12 -2.82
N ASP A 17 -0.57 4.48 -4.07
CA ASP A 17 -1.48 5.38 -4.80
C ASP A 17 -2.88 4.79 -4.91
N THR A 18 -2.98 3.46 -5.10
CA THR A 18 -4.27 2.77 -5.13
C THR A 18 -5.00 2.94 -3.80
N ILE A 19 -4.29 2.80 -2.68
CA ILE A 19 -4.87 3.05 -1.36
C ILE A 19 -5.35 4.50 -1.26
N ASP A 20 -4.52 5.46 -1.63
CA ASP A 20 -4.84 6.89 -1.50
C ASP A 20 -6.05 7.31 -2.33
N ARG A 21 -6.27 6.66 -3.47
CA ARG A 21 -7.40 6.96 -4.34
C ARG A 21 -8.67 6.20 -3.98
N SER A 22 -8.54 5.05 -3.33
CA SER A 22 -9.65 4.11 -3.17
C SER A 22 -9.79 3.56 -1.74
N TYR A 23 -9.30 4.29 -0.73
CA TYR A 23 -9.34 3.78 0.65
C TYR A 23 -10.76 3.57 1.17
N ALA A 24 -11.76 4.23 0.58
CA ALA A 24 -13.17 4.03 0.93
C ALA A 24 -13.76 2.77 0.31
N SER A 25 -13.08 2.18 -0.68
CA SER A 25 -13.50 0.93 -1.31
C SER A 25 -13.09 -0.26 -0.47
N PRO A 26 -13.68 -1.46 -0.70
CA PRO A 26 -13.29 -2.67 0.02
C PRO A 26 -11.95 -3.21 -0.49
N LEU A 27 -10.86 -2.51 -0.18
CA LEU A 27 -9.51 -2.94 -0.52
C LEU A 27 -8.99 -3.92 0.52
N ASP A 28 -8.24 -4.93 0.08
CA ASP A 28 -7.51 -5.83 0.98
C ASP A 28 -6.06 -5.98 0.52
N VAL A 29 -5.25 -6.58 1.38
CA VAL A 29 -3.81 -6.76 1.11
C VAL A 29 -3.58 -7.61 -0.13
N ALA A 30 -4.42 -8.63 -0.35
CA ALA A 30 -4.28 -9.51 -1.53
C ALA A 30 -4.48 -8.72 -2.82
N ALA A 31 -5.48 -7.83 -2.87
CA ALA A 31 -5.72 -7.00 -4.04
C ALA A 31 -4.55 -6.05 -4.30
N LEU A 32 -4.01 -5.45 -3.24
CA LEU A 32 -2.87 -4.54 -3.35
C LEU A 32 -1.60 -5.27 -3.79
N ALA A 33 -1.39 -6.49 -3.28
CA ALA A 33 -0.26 -7.31 -3.69
C ALA A 33 -0.32 -7.64 -5.19
N ARG A 34 -1.52 -7.87 -5.73
CA ARG A 34 -1.70 -8.08 -7.17
C ARG A 34 -1.29 -6.85 -7.97
N VAL A 35 -1.61 -5.66 -7.49
CA VAL A 35 -1.15 -4.40 -8.13
C VAL A 35 0.37 -4.34 -8.17
N ALA A 36 1.02 -4.79 -7.10
CA ALA A 36 2.48 -4.80 -7.01
C ALA A 36 3.12 -6.04 -7.67
N HIS A 37 2.33 -6.99 -8.17
CA HIS A 37 2.80 -8.22 -8.81
C HIS A 37 3.64 -9.11 -7.91
N VAL A 38 3.28 -9.21 -6.61
CA VAL A 38 3.97 -10.05 -5.63
C VAL A 38 2.96 -10.77 -4.74
N SER A 39 3.43 -11.74 -3.95
CA SER A 39 2.57 -12.41 -2.98
C SER A 39 2.18 -11.46 -1.85
N PRO A 40 1.05 -11.70 -1.16
CA PRO A 40 0.65 -10.86 -0.04
C PRO A 40 1.70 -10.76 1.07
N ALA A 41 2.36 -11.88 1.42
CA ALA A 41 3.39 -11.86 2.46
C ALA A 41 4.61 -11.04 2.04
N HIS A 42 5.04 -11.19 0.80
CA HIS A 42 6.17 -10.42 0.26
C HIS A 42 5.82 -8.94 0.18
N PHE A 43 4.61 -8.63 -0.28
CA PHE A 43 4.11 -7.25 -0.37
C PHE A 43 4.11 -6.58 0.99
N THR A 44 3.58 -7.26 2.02
CA THR A 44 3.53 -6.72 3.37
C THR A 44 4.93 -6.36 3.89
N ARG A 45 5.89 -7.28 3.71
CA ARG A 45 7.26 -7.05 4.15
C ARG A 45 7.91 -5.89 3.42
N GLN A 46 7.78 -5.84 2.09
CA GLN A 46 8.39 -4.80 1.27
C GLN A 46 7.77 -3.43 1.55
N PHE A 47 6.46 -3.39 1.68
CA PHE A 47 5.76 -2.14 1.98
C PHE A 47 6.24 -1.57 3.32
N ARG A 48 6.33 -2.42 4.34
CA ARG A 48 6.81 -2.01 5.66
C ARG A 48 8.24 -1.50 5.62
N LEU A 49 9.12 -2.17 4.86
CA LEU A 49 10.51 -1.75 4.73
C LEU A 49 10.65 -0.39 4.07
N VAL A 50 9.84 -0.11 3.06
CA VAL A 50 9.94 1.14 2.29
C VAL A 50 9.19 2.28 2.98
N PHE A 51 8.00 2.03 3.52
CA PHE A 51 7.14 3.08 4.05
C PHE A 51 7.05 3.13 5.56
N GLY A 52 7.68 2.19 6.28
CA GLY A 52 7.74 2.21 7.73
C GLY A 52 6.51 1.66 8.44
N GLU A 53 5.47 1.25 7.71
CA GLU A 53 4.28 0.62 8.28
C GLU A 53 3.69 -0.39 7.32
N THR A 54 2.86 -1.30 7.84
CA THR A 54 2.23 -2.32 7.00
C THR A 54 1.17 -1.69 6.09
N PRO A 55 0.84 -2.33 4.95
CA PRO A 55 -0.23 -1.83 4.08
C PRO A 55 -1.57 -1.74 4.79
N HIS A 56 -1.89 -2.73 5.65
CA HIS A 56 -3.13 -2.74 6.40
C HIS A 56 -3.21 -1.52 7.34
N ARG A 57 -2.13 -1.24 8.08
CA ARG A 57 -2.08 -0.09 8.97
C ARG A 57 -2.19 1.23 8.21
N TYR A 58 -1.51 1.32 7.08
CA TYR A 58 -1.59 2.51 6.22
C TYR A 58 -3.04 2.75 5.75
N LEU A 59 -3.70 1.70 5.27
CA LEU A 59 -5.09 1.80 4.82
C LEU A 59 -6.02 2.24 5.95
N GLN A 60 -5.89 1.65 7.13
CA GLN A 60 -6.72 2.02 8.29
C GLN A 60 -6.47 3.46 8.70
N ARG A 61 -5.23 3.91 8.70
CA ARG A 61 -4.89 5.28 9.03
C ARG A 61 -5.52 6.26 8.05
N ARG A 62 -5.47 5.96 6.75
CA ARG A 62 -6.10 6.82 5.74
C ARG A 62 -7.62 6.91 5.93
N ARG A 63 -8.25 5.81 6.29
CA ARG A 63 -9.69 5.79 6.57
C ARG A 63 -10.04 6.61 7.80
N ILE A 64 -9.25 6.51 8.84
CA ILE A 64 -9.46 7.29 10.08
C ILE A 64 -9.27 8.78 9.81
N GLU A 65 -8.21 9.16 9.10
CA GLU A 65 -7.95 10.54 8.74
C GLU A 65 -9.14 11.15 7.98
N ARG A 66 -9.70 10.40 7.04
CA ARG A 66 -10.85 10.87 6.27
C ARG A 66 -12.09 11.04 7.14
N ALA A 67 -12.33 10.09 8.05
CA ALA A 67 -13.45 10.19 8.97
C ALA A 67 -13.34 11.44 9.85
N MET A 68 -12.14 11.76 10.31
CA MET A 68 -11.88 12.95 11.12
C MET A 68 -12.10 14.24 10.31
N GLU A 69 -11.73 14.26 9.04
CA GLU A 69 -11.96 15.42 8.17
C GLU A 69 -13.45 15.72 7.97
N LEU A 70 -14.29 14.69 8.04
CA LEU A 70 -15.73 14.82 7.84
C LEU A 70 -16.49 15.25 9.10
N LEU A 71 -15.84 15.25 10.24
CA LEU A 71 -16.41 15.70 11.49
C LEU A 71 -16.29 17.23 11.61
#